data_8ae4db2b48707ddd71474a5d96ee34d3
#
_entry.id   8ae4db2b48707ddd71474a5d96ee34d3
#
_cell.length_a   1.000
_cell.length_b   1.000
_cell.length_c   1.000
_cell.angle_alpha   90.00
_cell.angle_beta   90.00
_cell.angle_gamma   90.00
#
_symmetry.space_group_name_H-M   'P 1'
#
loop_
_entity.id
_entity.type
_entity.pdbx_description
1 polymer ?
#
loop_
_entity_poly.entity_id
_entity_poly.type
_entity_poly.pdbx_seq_one_letter_code
_entity_poly.pdbx_strand_id
1 'polypeptide(L)'
;VPRHRFTTNIILIIFLAASLSSCSLYRAKKDIAFHEGIPDSYAEETMSGPITDRWWEDFNDEKLSKLITRALSDNLDLKRSWARLDQAQAIADQASSSWWPQITADGGASKTRTNIPKMSPAEGSTPQRTTNYDFGVGASYEVDLWGRIASLDRAADYDLKATRMDLESMAMSIAAQVTEVWVALIEQSSKRTLLQSQLKTNETYLDLVELRFGRGLASSLDVYQQRQQLASLRARMPLIESQIRVLKHQLNILLGKSPESGIGPILSLLPELWPQPQTGIPAELLTRRPDVRAAKMRVSSADERVGAAISDRFPALRLSAGTGYTAGSLSELFDNWIWNIAGSVSATVWDGHRKNREVKRTKSVLEEQVALYEKTFLTALKEVEDALIQEEKQRIYVEKLGIQRELAQKTLTEARQRYINGLGDYLPVLTALQTHNETESNLLTAQKQLVSYRIQ
;
A
#
# COMPACT_ATOMS: atom_id res chain seq x y z
N VAL A 1 -38.78 -8.89 -56.42
CA VAL A 1 -37.85 -7.84 -55.95
C VAL A 1 -38.44 -7.15 -54.75
N PRO A 2 -38.03 -7.46 -53.55
CA PRO A 2 -37.85 -6.47 -52.47
C PRO A 2 -36.73 -6.78 -51.46
N ARG A 3 -35.62 -7.40 -51.82
CA ARG A 3 -34.52 -7.71 -50.89
C ARG A 3 -33.61 -6.49 -50.54
N HIS A 4 -33.52 -5.47 -51.42
CA HIS A 4 -32.63 -4.33 -51.21
C HIS A 4 -33.12 -3.30 -50.19
N ARG A 5 -34.40 -3.15 -49.92
CA ARG A 5 -34.91 -2.16 -48.95
C ARG A 5 -34.74 -2.63 -47.49
N PHE A 6 -34.68 -3.92 -47.24
CA PHE A 6 -34.53 -4.45 -45.88
C PHE A 6 -33.09 -4.29 -45.38
N THR A 7 -32.10 -4.54 -46.23
CA THR A 7 -30.67 -4.35 -45.89
C THR A 7 -30.29 -2.86 -45.68
N THR A 8 -30.86 -1.97 -46.49
CA THR A 8 -30.61 -0.51 -46.36
C THR A 8 -31.17 0.05 -45.07
N ASN A 9 -32.35 -0.38 -44.63
CA ASN A 9 -32.95 0.04 -43.39
C ASN A 9 -32.21 -0.49 -42.14
N ILE A 10 -31.66 -1.69 -42.18
CA ILE A 10 -30.84 -2.26 -41.10
C ILE A 10 -29.51 -1.50 -40.97
N ILE A 11 -28.87 -1.19 -42.11
CA ILE A 11 -27.63 -0.41 -42.11
C ILE A 11 -27.87 1.03 -41.60
N LEU A 12 -29.00 1.63 -41.98
CA LEU A 12 -29.36 2.98 -41.49
C LEU A 12 -29.66 2.99 -39.98
N ILE A 13 -30.29 1.95 -39.44
CA ILE A 13 -30.55 1.79 -37.99
C ILE A 13 -29.26 1.58 -37.22
N ILE A 14 -28.32 0.76 -37.77
CA ILE A 14 -26.99 0.56 -37.17
C ILE A 14 -26.17 1.85 -37.20
N PHE A 15 -26.23 2.61 -38.30
CA PHE A 15 -25.51 3.89 -38.40
C PHE A 15 -26.12 4.98 -37.49
N LEU A 16 -27.45 5.00 -37.32
CA LEU A 16 -28.14 5.89 -36.40
C LEU A 16 -27.85 5.52 -34.93
N ALA A 17 -27.78 4.23 -34.58
CA ALA A 17 -27.38 3.74 -33.28
C ALA A 17 -25.90 4.04 -32.96
N ALA A 18 -25.01 3.93 -33.95
CA ALA A 18 -23.59 4.26 -33.80
C ALA A 18 -23.32 5.79 -33.65
N SER A 19 -24.17 6.64 -34.24
CA SER A 19 -24.04 8.09 -34.10
C SER A 19 -24.60 8.63 -32.78
N LEU A 20 -25.45 7.87 -32.07
CA LEU A 20 -26.03 8.23 -30.77
C LEU A 20 -25.15 7.82 -29.58
N SER A 21 -24.13 6.97 -29.79
CA SER A 21 -23.26 6.44 -28.72
C SER A 21 -22.21 7.42 -28.18
N SER A 22 -22.26 8.72 -28.55
CA SER A 22 -21.22 9.71 -28.19
C SER A 22 -21.65 10.79 -27.19
N CYS A 23 -22.86 10.76 -26.64
CA CYS A 23 -23.32 11.80 -25.70
C CYS A 23 -23.36 11.28 -24.25
N SER A 24 -22.22 11.28 -23.57
CA SER A 24 -22.22 11.22 -22.10
C SER A 24 -22.87 12.49 -21.54
N LEU A 25 -24.00 12.34 -20.83
CA LEU A 25 -24.72 13.43 -20.15
C LEU A 25 -23.95 13.99 -18.95
N TYR A 26 -22.97 13.27 -18.49
CA TYR A 26 -22.09 13.67 -17.39
C TYR A 26 -20.66 13.75 -17.87
N ARG A 27 -20.00 14.85 -17.55
CA ARG A 27 -18.58 15.04 -17.80
C ARG A 27 -17.87 15.07 -16.46
N ALA A 28 -17.05 14.07 -16.19
CA ALA A 28 -16.26 14.00 -14.98
C ALA A 28 -15.35 15.25 -14.84
N LYS A 29 -15.24 15.78 -13.65
CA LYS A 29 -14.36 16.92 -13.37
C LYS A 29 -12.91 16.47 -13.44
N LYS A 30 -12.13 17.04 -14.36
CA LYS A 30 -10.71 16.70 -14.54
C LYS A 30 -9.80 17.31 -13.48
N ASP A 31 -10.16 18.46 -12.92
CA ASP A 31 -9.32 19.21 -11.98
C ASP A 31 -9.98 19.26 -10.60
N ILE A 32 -9.24 18.78 -9.60
CA ILE A 32 -9.58 18.86 -8.19
C ILE A 32 -8.77 20.03 -7.64
N ALA A 33 -9.45 21.11 -7.24
CA ALA A 33 -8.79 22.20 -6.54
C ALA A 33 -8.61 21.82 -5.06
N PHE A 34 -7.40 21.99 -4.54
CA PHE A 34 -7.11 21.85 -3.11
C PHE A 34 -7.71 23.02 -2.34
N HIS A 35 -8.17 22.75 -1.12
CA HIS A 35 -8.78 23.77 -0.24
C HIS A 35 -7.73 24.82 0.20
N GLU A 36 -6.51 24.36 0.48
CA GLU A 36 -5.33 25.22 0.64
C GLU A 36 -4.42 25.07 -0.57
N GLY A 37 -3.79 26.17 -1.01
CA GLY A 37 -2.84 26.14 -2.12
C GLY A 37 -1.67 25.22 -1.83
N ILE A 38 -1.09 24.62 -2.86
CA ILE A 38 0.13 23.82 -2.74
C ILE A 38 1.29 24.81 -2.55
N PRO A 39 2.15 24.62 -1.51
CA PRO A 39 3.35 25.44 -1.35
C PRO A 39 4.28 25.35 -2.55
N ASP A 40 4.95 26.46 -2.90
CA ASP A 40 5.89 26.52 -4.02
C ASP A 40 7.23 25.83 -3.70
N SER A 41 7.61 25.76 -2.42
CA SER A 41 8.84 25.12 -1.95
C SER A 41 8.65 24.48 -0.57
N TYR A 42 9.54 23.56 -0.21
CA TYR A 42 9.66 23.06 1.16
C TYR A 42 10.26 24.14 2.07
N ALA A 43 10.07 24.01 3.40
CA ALA A 43 10.58 24.96 4.39
C ALA A 43 12.12 24.95 4.45
N GLU A 44 12.76 23.79 4.24
CA GLU A 44 14.20 23.65 4.13
C GLU A 44 14.65 23.78 2.66
N GLU A 45 15.73 24.53 2.41
CA GLU A 45 16.32 24.65 1.07
C GLU A 45 16.85 23.30 0.59
N THR A 46 16.28 22.81 -0.50
CA THR A 46 16.63 21.52 -1.09
C THR A 46 16.98 21.67 -2.57
N MET A 47 17.93 20.88 -3.03
CA MET A 47 18.28 20.86 -4.46
C MET A 47 17.28 20.00 -5.23
N SER A 48 16.84 20.47 -6.42
CA SER A 48 15.95 19.68 -7.29
C SER A 48 16.74 18.76 -8.22
N GLY A 49 16.36 17.49 -8.30
CA GLY A 49 16.96 16.52 -9.21
C GLY A 49 16.27 15.15 -9.26
N PRO A 50 16.71 14.24 -10.11
CA PRO A 50 16.07 12.95 -10.28
C PRO A 50 16.23 12.07 -9.04
N ILE A 51 15.11 11.54 -8.53
CA ILE A 51 15.11 10.48 -7.55
C ILE A 51 15.24 9.17 -8.30
N THR A 52 16.21 8.32 -7.92
CA THR A 52 16.39 6.98 -8.50
C THR A 52 15.34 6.02 -7.93
N ASP A 53 14.73 5.19 -8.80
CA ASP A 53 13.76 4.16 -8.38
C ASP A 53 14.38 3.14 -7.41
N ARG A 54 15.70 3.02 -7.38
CA ARG A 54 16.48 2.12 -6.53
C ARG A 54 17.36 2.87 -5.55
N TRP A 55 16.81 3.80 -4.80
CA TRP A 55 17.48 4.66 -3.83
C TRP A 55 18.39 3.91 -2.84
N TRP A 56 18.10 2.62 -2.56
CA TRP A 56 18.93 1.80 -1.66
C TRP A 56 20.27 1.40 -2.25
N GLU A 57 20.50 1.57 -3.55
CA GLU A 57 21.80 1.30 -4.18
C GLU A 57 22.83 2.38 -3.79
N ASP A 58 22.38 3.56 -3.40
CA ASP A 58 23.22 4.65 -2.90
C ASP A 58 23.92 4.31 -1.57
N PHE A 59 23.44 3.28 -0.84
CA PHE A 59 24.13 2.74 0.34
C PHE A 59 25.42 1.99 0.00
N ASN A 60 25.69 1.68 -1.27
CA ASN A 60 26.82 0.89 -1.71
C ASN A 60 26.98 -0.45 -0.97
N ASP A 61 25.85 -1.01 -0.49
CA ASP A 61 25.78 -2.32 0.20
C ASP A 61 25.12 -3.35 -0.71
N GLU A 62 25.95 -4.16 -1.36
CA GLU A 62 25.50 -5.24 -2.25
C GLU A 62 24.59 -6.24 -1.51
N LYS A 63 24.83 -6.46 -0.21
CA LYS A 63 24.04 -7.37 0.59
C LYS A 63 22.64 -6.80 0.87
N LEU A 64 22.54 -5.52 1.19
CA LEU A 64 21.27 -4.82 1.31
C LEU A 64 20.48 -4.92 0.00
N SER A 65 21.11 -4.65 -1.13
CA SER A 65 20.48 -4.73 -2.45
C SER A 65 19.93 -6.11 -2.76
N LYS A 66 20.67 -7.18 -2.40
CA LYS A 66 20.21 -8.58 -2.52
C LYS A 66 19.04 -8.90 -1.60
N LEU A 67 19.06 -8.38 -0.36
CA LEU A 67 17.96 -8.55 0.59
C LEU A 67 16.67 -7.87 0.11
N ILE A 68 16.77 -6.64 -0.38
CA ILE A 68 15.61 -5.91 -0.92
C ILE A 68 15.07 -6.62 -2.17
N THR A 69 15.92 -6.99 -3.12
CA THR A 69 15.49 -7.72 -4.32
C THR A 69 14.75 -9.01 -3.94
N ARG A 70 15.25 -9.73 -2.94
CA ARG A 70 14.59 -10.93 -2.44
C ARG A 70 13.27 -10.61 -1.74
N ALA A 71 13.20 -9.56 -0.92
CA ALA A 71 11.96 -9.15 -0.27
C ALA A 71 10.91 -8.79 -1.32
N LEU A 72 11.28 -8.04 -2.36
CA LEU A 72 10.35 -7.67 -3.44
C LEU A 72 9.82 -8.89 -4.23
N SER A 73 10.55 -10.02 -4.27
CA SER A 73 10.08 -11.25 -4.92
C SER A 73 9.28 -12.17 -3.98
N ASP A 74 9.70 -12.30 -2.72
CA ASP A 74 9.24 -13.38 -1.84
C ASP A 74 8.32 -12.91 -0.71
N ASN A 75 8.25 -11.60 -0.43
CA ASN A 75 7.43 -11.04 0.66
C ASN A 75 5.95 -11.38 0.50
N LEU A 76 5.32 -11.87 1.59
CA LEU A 76 3.94 -12.33 1.56
C LEU A 76 2.91 -11.20 1.48
N ASP A 77 3.21 -10.01 2.02
CA ASP A 77 2.32 -8.86 1.90
C ASP A 77 2.33 -8.32 0.47
N LEU A 78 3.48 -8.37 -0.21
CA LEU A 78 3.57 -8.00 -1.61
C LEU A 78 2.85 -9.03 -2.51
N LYS A 79 2.98 -10.33 -2.23
CA LYS A 79 2.19 -11.38 -2.92
C LYS A 79 0.69 -11.17 -2.73
N ARG A 80 0.26 -10.78 -1.53
CA ARG A 80 -1.14 -10.42 -1.27
C ARG A 80 -1.58 -9.20 -2.09
N SER A 81 -0.71 -8.21 -2.23
CA SER A 81 -1.01 -7.01 -3.04
C SER A 81 -1.08 -7.32 -4.53
N TRP A 82 -0.26 -8.24 -5.04
CA TRP A 82 -0.39 -8.77 -6.41
C TRP A 82 -1.73 -9.47 -6.62
N ALA A 83 -2.14 -10.34 -5.70
CA ALA A 83 -3.45 -11.01 -5.79
C ALA A 83 -4.62 -10.00 -5.73
N ARG A 84 -4.49 -8.88 -5.03
CA ARG A 84 -5.47 -7.79 -5.06
C ARG A 84 -5.50 -7.07 -6.41
N LEU A 85 -4.34 -6.89 -7.05
CA LEU A 85 -4.27 -6.31 -8.40
C LEU A 85 -4.97 -7.24 -9.41
N ASP A 86 -4.74 -8.55 -9.34
CA ASP A 86 -5.43 -9.54 -10.19
C ASP A 86 -6.95 -9.51 -9.97
N GLN A 87 -7.41 -9.36 -8.72
CA GLN A 87 -8.83 -9.19 -8.41
C GLN A 87 -9.39 -7.90 -9.03
N ALA A 88 -8.67 -6.79 -8.90
CA ALA A 88 -9.10 -5.51 -9.49
C ALA A 88 -9.14 -5.59 -11.03
N GLN A 89 -8.19 -6.29 -11.65
CA GLN A 89 -8.21 -6.55 -13.10
C GLN A 89 -9.44 -7.34 -13.49
N ALA A 90 -9.74 -8.44 -12.79
CA ALA A 90 -10.92 -9.25 -13.07
C ALA A 90 -12.24 -8.47 -12.90
N ILE A 91 -12.30 -7.54 -11.93
CA ILE A 91 -13.46 -6.64 -11.73
C ILE A 91 -13.58 -5.65 -12.90
N ALA A 92 -12.46 -5.09 -13.37
CA ALA A 92 -12.46 -4.21 -14.53
C ALA A 92 -12.91 -4.96 -15.81
N ASP A 93 -12.39 -6.17 -16.03
CA ASP A 93 -12.79 -7.03 -17.17
C ASP A 93 -14.28 -7.40 -17.07
N GLN A 94 -14.79 -7.67 -15.87
CA GLN A 94 -16.21 -7.91 -15.62
C GLN A 94 -17.07 -6.65 -15.92
N ALA A 95 -16.63 -5.46 -15.58
CA ALA A 95 -17.32 -4.23 -15.93
C ALA A 95 -17.36 -4.04 -17.45
N SER A 96 -16.24 -4.26 -18.13
CA SER A 96 -16.12 -4.19 -19.59
C SER A 96 -16.96 -5.23 -20.30
N SER A 97 -17.29 -6.37 -19.67
CA SER A 97 -18.18 -7.38 -20.27
C SER A 97 -19.59 -6.85 -20.57
N SER A 98 -20.01 -5.78 -19.88
CA SER A 98 -21.31 -5.11 -20.12
C SER A 98 -21.41 -4.45 -21.50
N TRP A 99 -20.33 -4.28 -22.22
CA TRP A 99 -20.31 -3.82 -23.62
C TRP A 99 -20.73 -4.91 -24.62
N TRP A 100 -20.82 -6.17 -24.18
CA TRP A 100 -21.15 -7.30 -25.03
C TRP A 100 -22.56 -7.85 -24.70
N PRO A 101 -23.26 -8.40 -25.70
CA PRO A 101 -24.53 -9.07 -25.42
C PRO A 101 -24.33 -10.29 -24.50
N GLN A 102 -25.22 -10.43 -23.53
CA GLN A 102 -25.29 -11.64 -22.72
C GLN A 102 -26.04 -12.73 -23.49
N ILE A 103 -25.43 -13.87 -23.65
CA ILE A 103 -26.04 -15.03 -24.29
C ILE A 103 -26.35 -16.08 -23.22
N THR A 104 -27.60 -16.53 -23.17
CA THR A 104 -28.07 -17.58 -22.26
C THR A 104 -28.65 -18.76 -23.07
N ALA A 105 -28.50 -19.96 -22.55
CA ALA A 105 -29.20 -21.13 -23.02
C ALA A 105 -30.09 -21.64 -21.88
N ASP A 106 -31.37 -21.76 -22.15
CA ASP A 106 -32.36 -22.13 -21.15
C ASP A 106 -33.11 -23.38 -21.60
N GLY A 107 -33.40 -24.29 -20.66
CA GLY A 107 -34.21 -25.46 -20.88
C GLY A 107 -35.20 -25.66 -19.74
N GLY A 108 -36.46 -25.90 -20.07
CA GLY A 108 -37.51 -25.98 -19.08
C GLY A 108 -38.45 -27.15 -19.34
N ALA A 109 -39.03 -27.69 -18.27
CA ALA A 109 -40.16 -28.61 -18.31
C ALA A 109 -41.19 -28.19 -17.27
N SER A 110 -42.39 -27.90 -17.69
CA SER A 110 -43.46 -27.50 -16.78
C SER A 110 -44.74 -28.32 -16.99
N LYS A 111 -45.43 -28.61 -15.90
CA LYS A 111 -46.74 -29.23 -15.92
C LYS A 111 -47.70 -28.42 -15.05
N THR A 112 -48.63 -27.76 -15.72
CA THR A 112 -49.60 -26.86 -15.09
C THR A 112 -51.00 -27.46 -15.12
N ARG A 113 -51.71 -27.34 -14.00
CA ARG A 113 -53.15 -27.66 -13.94
C ARG A 113 -53.89 -26.36 -13.62
N THR A 114 -54.71 -25.92 -14.54
CA THR A 114 -55.55 -24.73 -14.39
C THR A 114 -57.02 -25.15 -14.40
N ASN A 115 -57.81 -24.67 -13.45
CA ASN A 115 -59.24 -24.82 -13.48
C ASN A 115 -59.87 -23.67 -14.26
N ILE A 116 -60.35 -23.95 -15.45
CA ILE A 116 -61.04 -22.94 -16.30
C ILE A 116 -62.50 -22.92 -15.94
N PRO A 117 -63.06 -21.74 -15.46
CA PRO A 117 -64.48 -21.61 -15.23
C PRO A 117 -65.24 -21.78 -16.54
N LYS A 118 -66.33 -22.56 -16.55
CA LYS A 118 -67.22 -22.63 -17.69
C LYS A 118 -68.06 -21.35 -17.78
N MET A 119 -68.54 -21.07 -18.99
CA MET A 119 -69.24 -19.82 -19.30
C MET A 119 -70.55 -19.65 -18.52
N SER A 120 -71.10 -20.70 -17.93
CA SER A 120 -72.24 -20.70 -17.03
C SER A 120 -71.80 -21.08 -15.59
N PRO A 121 -72.16 -20.25 -14.55
CA PRO A 121 -71.81 -20.56 -13.16
C PRO A 121 -72.35 -21.90 -12.64
N ALA A 122 -73.42 -22.45 -13.28
CA ALA A 122 -74.04 -23.73 -12.93
C ALA A 122 -73.26 -24.92 -13.42
N GLU A 123 -72.29 -24.74 -14.33
CA GLU A 123 -71.59 -25.87 -14.96
C GLU A 123 -70.20 -26.16 -14.35
N GLY A 124 -69.78 -25.44 -13.33
CA GLY A 124 -68.49 -25.65 -12.64
C GLY A 124 -67.24 -25.33 -13.46
N SER A 125 -66.10 -25.74 -13.01
CA SER A 125 -64.81 -25.53 -13.72
C SER A 125 -64.26 -26.87 -14.24
N THR A 126 -63.68 -26.86 -15.44
CA THR A 126 -62.95 -28.03 -15.98
C THR A 126 -61.45 -27.87 -15.72
N PRO A 127 -60.79 -28.89 -15.14
CA PRO A 127 -59.35 -28.88 -14.99
C PRO A 127 -58.68 -29.13 -16.36
N GLN A 128 -57.90 -28.14 -16.80
CA GLN A 128 -57.03 -28.30 -17.95
C GLN A 128 -55.60 -28.59 -17.45
N ARG A 129 -54.97 -29.62 -18.01
CA ARG A 129 -53.55 -29.94 -17.76
C ARG A 129 -52.76 -29.60 -19.00
N THR A 130 -51.78 -28.76 -18.84
CA THR A 130 -50.83 -28.40 -19.92
C THR A 130 -49.43 -28.83 -19.49
N THR A 131 -48.77 -29.61 -20.36
CA THR A 131 -47.36 -29.92 -20.23
C THR A 131 -46.62 -29.06 -21.27
N ASN A 132 -45.52 -28.47 -20.90
CA ASN A 132 -44.69 -27.70 -21.80
C ASN A 132 -43.22 -28.08 -21.58
N TYR A 133 -42.54 -28.39 -22.65
CA TYR A 133 -41.07 -28.52 -22.70
C TYR A 133 -40.57 -27.42 -23.60
N ASP A 134 -39.51 -26.72 -23.13
CA ASP A 134 -38.88 -25.65 -23.89
C ASP A 134 -37.36 -25.80 -23.83
N PHE A 135 -36.72 -25.46 -24.94
CA PHE A 135 -35.26 -25.31 -25.04
C PHE A 135 -34.96 -24.16 -25.98
N GLY A 136 -34.12 -23.22 -25.52
CA GLY A 136 -33.82 -22.05 -26.32
C GLY A 136 -32.46 -21.39 -25.98
N VAL A 137 -32.06 -20.53 -26.88
CA VAL A 137 -30.90 -19.63 -26.71
C VAL A 137 -31.40 -18.20 -26.86
N GLY A 138 -31.07 -17.39 -25.92
CA GLY A 138 -31.39 -15.95 -25.88
C GLY A 138 -30.17 -15.09 -25.87
N ALA A 139 -30.23 -13.91 -26.45
CA ALA A 139 -29.26 -12.86 -26.36
C ALA A 139 -29.94 -11.58 -25.84
N SER A 140 -29.32 -10.87 -24.91
CA SER A 140 -29.80 -9.58 -24.43
C SER A 140 -28.64 -8.57 -24.41
N TYR A 141 -28.94 -7.35 -24.82
CA TYR A 141 -27.96 -6.27 -24.90
C TYR A 141 -28.60 -4.93 -24.46
N GLU A 142 -27.94 -4.21 -23.54
CA GLU A 142 -28.34 -2.86 -23.17
C GLU A 142 -27.52 -1.84 -23.96
N VAL A 143 -28.21 -0.99 -24.73
CA VAL A 143 -27.57 0.06 -25.53
C VAL A 143 -27.24 1.23 -24.60
N ASP A 144 -25.98 1.58 -24.45
CA ASP A 144 -25.53 2.62 -23.53
C ASP A 144 -25.73 4.03 -24.11
N LEU A 145 -26.98 4.48 -24.19
CA LEU A 145 -27.35 5.80 -24.74
C LEU A 145 -26.91 6.97 -23.84
N TRP A 146 -26.82 6.73 -22.53
CA TRP A 146 -26.63 7.80 -21.54
C TRP A 146 -25.24 7.72 -20.87
N GLY A 147 -24.43 6.75 -21.23
CA GLY A 147 -23.08 6.56 -20.71
C GLY A 147 -23.04 5.87 -19.33
N ARG A 148 -24.07 5.14 -18.93
CA ARG A 148 -24.09 4.41 -17.66
C ARG A 148 -23.04 3.30 -17.63
N ILE A 149 -23.02 2.47 -18.68
CA ILE A 149 -22.07 1.35 -18.82
C ILE A 149 -20.64 1.93 -18.97
N ALA A 150 -20.48 2.93 -19.83
CA ALA A 150 -19.21 3.61 -20.03
C ALA A 150 -18.63 4.20 -18.73
N SER A 151 -19.49 4.82 -17.89
CA SER A 151 -19.03 5.39 -16.62
C SER A 151 -18.67 4.31 -15.60
N LEU A 152 -19.39 3.19 -15.54
CA LEU A 152 -19.06 2.07 -14.66
C LEU A 152 -17.75 1.38 -15.08
N ASP A 153 -17.55 1.20 -16.37
CA ASP A 153 -16.33 0.65 -16.96
C ASP A 153 -15.11 1.54 -16.62
N ARG A 154 -15.21 2.85 -16.86
CA ARG A 154 -14.15 3.80 -16.49
C ARG A 154 -13.91 3.85 -14.98
N ALA A 155 -14.97 3.77 -14.16
CA ALA A 155 -14.81 3.71 -12.71
C ALA A 155 -14.00 2.48 -12.27
N ALA A 156 -14.27 1.32 -12.85
CA ALA A 156 -13.53 0.09 -12.56
C ALA A 156 -12.06 0.16 -13.06
N ASP A 157 -11.81 0.78 -14.22
CA ASP A 157 -10.45 1.03 -14.73
C ASP A 157 -9.66 1.98 -13.81
N TYR A 158 -10.29 3.03 -13.27
CA TYR A 158 -9.65 3.90 -12.27
C TYR A 158 -9.36 3.17 -10.96
N ASP A 159 -10.24 2.28 -10.49
CA ASP A 159 -9.99 1.44 -9.31
C ASP A 159 -8.82 0.46 -9.53
N LEU A 160 -8.73 -0.12 -10.73
CA LEU A 160 -7.59 -0.95 -11.13
C LEU A 160 -6.27 -0.14 -11.10
N LYS A 161 -6.28 1.08 -11.67
CA LYS A 161 -5.12 1.98 -11.65
C LYS A 161 -4.74 2.36 -10.21
N ALA A 162 -5.72 2.64 -9.34
CA ALA A 162 -5.47 2.92 -7.93
C ALA A 162 -4.81 1.72 -7.24
N THR A 163 -5.32 0.52 -7.47
CA THR A 163 -4.77 -0.72 -6.88
C THR A 163 -3.34 -1.00 -7.36
N ARG A 164 -3.02 -0.65 -8.62
CA ARG A 164 -1.63 -0.72 -9.13
C ARG A 164 -0.70 0.24 -8.38
N MET A 165 -1.15 1.47 -8.15
CA MET A 165 -0.38 2.45 -7.37
C MET A 165 -0.23 2.02 -5.89
N ASP A 166 -1.23 1.37 -5.30
CA ASP A 166 -1.13 0.77 -3.96
C ASP A 166 -0.06 -0.33 -3.90
N LEU A 167 0.08 -1.14 -4.96
CA LEU A 167 1.13 -2.15 -5.06
C LEU A 167 2.53 -1.49 -5.13
N GLU A 168 2.68 -0.41 -5.91
CA GLU A 168 3.93 0.37 -5.99
C GLU A 168 4.28 0.97 -4.60
N SER A 169 3.31 1.55 -3.91
CA SER A 169 3.48 2.09 -2.55
C SER A 169 3.88 1.00 -1.54
N MET A 170 3.27 -0.18 -1.63
CA MET A 170 3.64 -1.34 -0.80
C MET A 170 5.07 -1.80 -1.06
N ALA A 171 5.50 -1.84 -2.33
CA ALA A 171 6.87 -2.21 -2.69
C ALA A 171 7.91 -1.23 -2.11
N MET A 172 7.63 0.08 -2.19
CA MET A 172 8.46 1.12 -1.55
C MET A 172 8.53 0.93 -0.03
N SER A 173 7.38 0.71 0.61
CA SER A 173 7.31 0.49 2.06
C SER A 173 8.09 -0.75 2.50
N ILE A 174 8.03 -1.85 1.75
CA ILE A 174 8.81 -3.07 2.03
C ILE A 174 10.31 -2.81 1.88
N ALA A 175 10.73 -2.10 0.83
CA ALA A 175 12.13 -1.73 0.65
C ALA A 175 12.66 -0.87 1.82
N ALA A 176 11.88 0.12 2.25
CA ALA A 176 12.23 0.95 3.40
C ALA A 176 12.31 0.14 4.70
N GLN A 177 11.34 -0.75 4.97
CA GLN A 177 11.33 -1.60 6.16
C GLN A 177 12.53 -2.56 6.19
N VAL A 178 12.90 -3.18 5.05
CA VAL A 178 14.09 -4.04 4.95
C VAL A 178 15.35 -3.25 5.26
N THR A 179 15.47 -2.04 4.71
CA THR A 179 16.62 -1.15 4.95
C THR A 179 16.70 -0.74 6.42
N GLU A 180 15.59 -0.33 7.03
CA GLU A 180 15.53 0.03 8.45
C GLU A 180 15.96 -1.12 9.38
N VAL A 181 15.43 -2.33 9.14
CA VAL A 181 15.80 -3.51 9.92
C VAL A 181 17.27 -3.89 9.70
N TRP A 182 17.78 -3.75 8.48
CA TRP A 182 19.18 -4.01 8.15
C TRP A 182 20.11 -3.03 8.86
N VAL A 183 19.82 -1.73 8.82
CA VAL A 183 20.61 -0.70 9.53
C VAL A 183 20.53 -0.89 11.05
N ALA A 184 19.38 -1.27 11.60
CA ALA A 184 19.25 -1.61 13.02
C ALA A 184 20.07 -2.86 13.40
N LEU A 185 20.18 -3.86 12.54
CA LEU A 185 21.04 -5.02 12.74
C LEU A 185 22.51 -4.63 12.76
N ILE A 186 22.94 -3.74 11.86
CA ILE A 186 24.31 -3.20 11.84
C ILE A 186 24.59 -2.45 13.13
N GLU A 187 23.68 -1.57 13.57
CA GLU A 187 23.81 -0.83 14.85
C GLU A 187 23.99 -1.78 16.03
N GLN A 188 23.13 -2.80 16.18
CA GLN A 188 23.22 -3.74 17.29
C GLN A 188 24.49 -4.60 17.22
N SER A 189 24.95 -4.96 16.02
CA SER A 189 26.23 -5.66 15.83
C SER A 189 27.41 -4.76 16.23
N SER A 190 27.39 -3.49 15.87
CA SER A 190 28.38 -2.49 16.26
C SER A 190 28.40 -2.27 17.78
N LYS A 191 27.21 -2.16 18.40
CA LYS A 191 27.08 -2.06 19.88
C LYS A 191 27.63 -3.30 20.58
N ARG A 192 27.41 -4.50 20.05
CA ARG A 192 28.00 -5.72 20.59
C ARG A 192 29.54 -5.66 20.56
N THR A 193 30.12 -5.27 19.43
CA THR A 193 31.57 -5.13 19.27
C THR A 193 32.14 -4.07 20.22
N LEU A 194 31.45 -2.91 20.31
CA LEU A 194 31.81 -1.83 21.24
C LEU A 194 31.78 -2.33 22.70
N LEU A 195 30.70 -3.00 23.11
CA LEU A 195 30.55 -3.53 24.47
C LEU A 195 31.63 -4.56 24.80
N GLN A 196 32.02 -5.42 23.85
CA GLN A 196 33.14 -6.36 24.02
C GLN A 196 34.46 -5.63 24.27
N SER A 197 34.72 -4.55 23.53
CA SER A 197 35.89 -3.68 23.75
C SER A 197 35.85 -3.00 25.12
N GLN A 198 34.69 -2.46 25.51
CA GLN A 198 34.47 -1.84 26.82
C GLN A 198 34.65 -2.83 27.98
N LEU A 199 34.17 -4.06 27.84
CA LEU A 199 34.39 -5.14 28.82
C LEU A 199 35.86 -5.41 29.02
N LYS A 200 36.61 -5.60 27.93
CA LYS A 200 38.05 -5.83 27.98
C LYS A 200 38.82 -4.67 28.65
N THR A 201 38.45 -3.45 28.30
CA THR A 201 39.00 -2.24 28.93
C THR A 201 38.72 -2.19 30.44
N ASN A 202 37.45 -2.48 30.84
CA ASN A 202 37.06 -2.47 32.26
C ASN A 202 37.67 -3.63 33.05
N GLU A 203 37.97 -4.79 32.45
CA GLU A 203 38.76 -5.86 33.06
C GLU A 203 40.17 -5.40 33.34
N THR A 204 40.84 -4.74 32.37
CA THR A 204 42.17 -4.14 32.59
C THR A 204 42.20 -3.09 33.74
N TYR A 205 41.15 -2.27 33.87
CA TYR A 205 41.00 -1.35 34.98
C TYR A 205 40.78 -2.07 36.32
N LEU A 206 40.02 -3.18 36.34
CA LEU A 206 39.84 -3.99 37.55
C LEU A 206 41.17 -4.58 38.01
N ASP A 207 41.94 -5.17 37.09
CA ASP A 207 43.29 -5.71 37.41
C ASP A 207 44.22 -4.65 37.99
N LEU A 208 44.19 -3.41 37.42
CA LEU A 208 44.95 -2.26 37.93
C LEU A 208 44.55 -1.89 39.36
N VAL A 209 43.25 -1.78 39.62
CA VAL A 209 42.73 -1.36 40.93
C VAL A 209 43.01 -2.42 41.98
N GLU A 210 42.83 -3.72 41.66
CA GLU A 210 43.15 -4.86 42.54
C GLU A 210 44.65 -4.93 42.87
N LEU A 211 45.55 -4.70 41.88
CA LEU A 211 46.99 -4.60 42.11
C LEU A 211 47.35 -3.48 43.07
N ARG A 212 46.75 -2.31 42.90
CA ARG A 212 46.98 -1.15 43.78
C ARG A 212 46.44 -1.40 45.17
N PHE A 213 45.28 -2.03 45.31
CA PHE A 213 44.69 -2.43 46.60
C PHE A 213 45.62 -3.40 47.35
N GLY A 214 46.16 -4.42 46.68
CA GLY A 214 47.10 -5.37 47.25
C GLY A 214 48.40 -4.72 47.72
N ARG A 215 48.74 -3.51 47.25
CA ARG A 215 49.88 -2.70 47.66
C ARG A 215 49.53 -1.59 48.69
N GLY A 216 48.26 -1.56 49.13
CA GLY A 216 47.79 -0.52 50.08
C GLY A 216 47.60 0.88 49.44
N LEU A 217 47.58 0.98 48.10
CA LEU A 217 47.48 2.22 47.34
C LEU A 217 46.09 2.52 46.79
N ALA A 218 45.12 1.64 47.07
CA ALA A 218 43.71 1.81 46.72
C ALA A 218 42.81 1.25 47.83
N SER A 219 41.57 1.69 47.90
CA SER A 219 40.58 1.25 48.89
C SER A 219 39.81 0.00 48.39
N SER A 220 39.22 -0.77 49.31
CA SER A 220 38.26 -1.81 48.96
C SER A 220 37.03 -1.25 48.22
N LEU A 221 36.65 0.00 48.49
CA LEU A 221 35.59 0.71 47.81
C LEU A 221 35.87 0.80 46.31
N ASP A 222 37.08 1.18 45.92
CA ASP A 222 37.50 1.30 44.52
C ASP A 222 37.37 -0.03 43.77
N VAL A 223 37.75 -1.13 44.42
CA VAL A 223 37.62 -2.51 43.85
C VAL A 223 36.14 -2.84 43.67
N TYR A 224 35.31 -2.60 44.68
CA TYR A 224 33.87 -2.92 44.57
C TYR A 224 33.17 -2.06 43.53
N GLN A 225 33.49 -0.78 43.40
CA GLN A 225 32.96 0.12 42.38
C GLN A 225 33.32 -0.38 40.96
N GLN A 226 34.58 -0.80 40.73
CA GLN A 226 34.99 -1.32 39.43
C GLN A 226 34.36 -2.67 39.11
N ARG A 227 34.22 -3.56 40.10
CA ARG A 227 33.49 -4.82 39.94
C ARG A 227 32.03 -4.60 39.62
N GLN A 228 31.35 -3.63 40.25
CA GLN A 228 29.99 -3.22 39.95
C GLN A 228 29.87 -2.75 38.50
N GLN A 229 30.78 -1.87 38.05
CA GLN A 229 30.80 -1.38 36.66
C GLN A 229 30.95 -2.52 35.67
N LEU A 230 31.87 -3.44 35.89
CA LEU A 230 32.06 -4.62 35.03
C LEU A 230 30.82 -5.53 35.02
N ALA A 231 30.19 -5.75 36.15
CA ALA A 231 28.95 -6.52 36.25
C ALA A 231 27.81 -5.83 35.47
N SER A 232 27.69 -4.49 35.55
CA SER A 232 26.71 -3.72 34.79
C SER A 232 26.89 -3.86 33.28
N LEU A 233 28.13 -3.79 32.78
CA LEU A 233 28.42 -4.00 31.36
C LEU A 233 28.10 -5.43 30.90
N ARG A 234 28.46 -6.44 31.73
CA ARG A 234 28.14 -7.86 31.44
C ARG A 234 26.64 -8.10 31.35
N ALA A 235 25.85 -7.45 32.20
CA ALA A 235 24.38 -7.54 32.18
C ALA A 235 23.74 -6.97 30.89
N ARG A 236 24.41 -6.09 30.15
CA ARG A 236 23.92 -5.53 28.89
C ARG A 236 24.06 -6.50 27.70
N MET A 237 25.04 -7.43 27.74
CA MET A 237 25.35 -8.32 26.63
C MET A 237 24.14 -9.17 26.19
N PRO A 238 23.44 -9.88 27.09
CA PRO A 238 22.26 -10.67 26.72
C PRO A 238 21.15 -9.86 26.05
N LEU A 239 20.98 -8.59 26.41
CA LEU A 239 19.96 -7.72 25.82
C LEU A 239 20.30 -7.40 24.36
N ILE A 240 21.57 -7.07 24.08
CA ILE A 240 22.02 -6.82 22.70
C ILE A 240 21.89 -8.09 21.84
N GLU A 241 22.29 -9.25 22.37
CA GLU A 241 22.16 -10.53 21.68
C GLU A 241 20.70 -10.89 21.38
N SER A 242 19.81 -10.66 22.35
CA SER A 242 18.36 -10.82 22.16
C SER A 242 17.85 -9.92 21.04
N GLN A 243 18.21 -8.64 21.08
CA GLN A 243 17.77 -7.67 20.07
C GLN A 243 18.27 -8.04 18.66
N ILE A 244 19.51 -8.51 18.51
CA ILE A 244 20.04 -9.02 17.24
C ILE A 244 19.19 -10.18 16.72
N ARG A 245 18.78 -11.13 17.59
CA ARG A 245 17.94 -12.25 17.19
C ARG A 245 16.56 -11.80 16.75
N VAL A 246 15.91 -10.92 17.52
CA VAL A 246 14.58 -10.36 17.17
C VAL A 246 14.61 -9.66 15.82
N LEU A 247 15.62 -8.81 15.57
CA LEU A 247 15.76 -8.13 14.28
C LEU A 247 16.01 -9.12 13.13
N LYS A 248 16.76 -10.22 13.36
CA LYS A 248 16.91 -11.29 12.36
C LYS A 248 15.59 -11.98 12.06
N HIS A 249 14.76 -12.27 13.07
CA HIS A 249 13.42 -12.83 12.86
C HIS A 249 12.57 -11.88 12.03
N GLN A 250 12.58 -10.59 12.36
CA GLN A 250 11.83 -9.57 11.61
C GLN A 250 12.29 -9.50 10.14
N LEU A 251 13.62 -9.47 9.90
CA LEU A 251 14.14 -9.47 8.54
C LEU A 251 13.75 -10.75 7.77
N ASN A 252 13.79 -11.91 8.41
CA ASN A 252 13.40 -13.16 7.78
C ASN A 252 11.91 -13.16 7.36
N ILE A 253 11.01 -12.61 8.19
CA ILE A 253 9.61 -12.47 7.84
C ILE A 253 9.45 -11.54 6.62
N LEU A 254 10.17 -10.41 6.58
CA LEU A 254 10.16 -9.52 5.41
C LEU A 254 10.66 -10.22 4.13
N LEU A 255 11.59 -11.18 4.27
CA LEU A 255 12.11 -12.01 3.17
C LEU A 255 11.22 -13.21 2.83
N GLY A 256 10.04 -13.35 3.45
CA GLY A 256 9.16 -14.51 3.25
C GLY A 256 9.71 -15.83 3.79
N LYS A 257 10.59 -15.79 4.81
CA LYS A 257 11.27 -16.96 5.39
C LYS A 257 10.81 -17.25 6.81
N SER A 258 11.09 -18.47 7.28
CA SER A 258 10.97 -18.81 8.70
C SER A 258 11.91 -17.95 9.57
N PRO A 259 11.48 -17.52 10.78
CA PRO A 259 12.27 -16.69 11.68
C PRO A 259 13.69 -17.17 11.94
N GLU A 260 13.89 -18.48 12.07
CA GLU A 260 15.19 -19.13 12.37
C GLU A 260 16.11 -19.28 11.15
N SER A 261 15.72 -18.77 9.97
CA SER A 261 16.56 -18.85 8.77
C SER A 261 17.85 -18.06 8.92
N GLY A 262 18.96 -18.61 8.46
CA GLY A 262 20.25 -17.93 8.51
C GLY A 262 20.33 -16.72 7.57
N ILE A 263 20.78 -15.56 8.09
CA ILE A 263 20.98 -14.32 7.30
C ILE A 263 22.46 -14.15 6.88
N GLY A 264 23.36 -14.97 7.44
CA GLY A 264 24.79 -14.83 7.24
C GLY A 264 25.43 -13.69 8.06
N PRO A 265 26.74 -13.42 7.89
CA PRO A 265 27.46 -12.43 8.69
C PRO A 265 26.92 -11.02 8.45
N ILE A 266 26.84 -10.22 9.52
CA ILE A 266 26.37 -8.83 9.49
C ILE A 266 27.60 -7.93 9.60
N LEU A 267 27.61 -6.83 8.83
CA LEU A 267 28.61 -5.78 8.95
C LEU A 267 28.53 -5.17 10.36
N SER A 268 29.66 -4.73 10.89
CA SER A 268 29.74 -4.05 12.19
C SER A 268 30.09 -2.57 12.05
N LEU A 269 29.88 -2.00 10.89
CA LEU A 269 30.09 -0.59 10.62
C LEU A 269 28.86 -0.02 9.90
N LEU A 270 28.30 1.06 10.47
CA LEU A 270 27.21 1.79 9.85
C LEU A 270 27.66 2.38 8.51
N PRO A 271 26.78 2.43 7.48
CA PRO A 271 27.10 3.04 6.20
C PRO A 271 27.33 4.55 6.37
N GLU A 272 28.28 5.07 5.60
CA GLU A 272 28.43 6.53 5.47
C GLU A 272 27.25 7.07 4.65
N LEU A 273 26.72 8.22 5.09
CA LEU A 273 25.65 8.88 4.35
C LEU A 273 26.22 9.58 3.11
N TRP A 274 25.61 9.29 1.97
CA TRP A 274 25.83 10.03 0.74
C TRP A 274 25.22 11.44 0.82
N PRO A 275 25.55 12.36 -0.10
CA PRO A 275 24.93 13.70 -0.15
C PRO A 275 23.41 13.62 -0.14
N GLN A 276 22.76 14.61 0.46
CA GLN A 276 21.31 14.67 0.59
C GLN A 276 20.66 14.56 -0.80
N PRO A 277 19.65 13.68 -1.00
CA PRO A 277 18.97 13.57 -2.28
C PRO A 277 18.24 14.87 -2.63
N GLN A 278 18.09 15.11 -3.91
CA GLN A 278 17.33 16.25 -4.39
C GLN A 278 15.84 15.98 -4.21
N THR A 279 15.16 16.74 -3.37
CA THR A 279 13.77 16.45 -2.95
C THR A 279 12.70 16.97 -3.91
N GLY A 280 13.07 17.80 -4.91
CA GLY A 280 12.09 18.40 -5.83
C GLY A 280 11.28 19.52 -5.19
N ILE A 281 10.11 19.77 -5.74
CA ILE A 281 9.13 20.75 -5.20
C ILE A 281 7.89 20.04 -4.69
N PRO A 282 7.13 20.62 -3.73
CA PRO A 282 5.93 19.99 -3.15
C PRO A 282 4.91 19.51 -4.19
N ALA A 283 4.71 20.26 -5.27
CA ALA A 283 3.78 19.89 -6.34
C ALA A 283 4.15 18.57 -7.06
N GLU A 284 5.42 18.15 -7.05
CA GLU A 284 5.84 16.88 -7.64
C GLU A 284 5.33 15.65 -6.89
N LEU A 285 5.00 15.79 -5.59
CA LEU A 285 4.37 14.71 -4.81
C LEU A 285 3.09 14.18 -5.47
N LEU A 286 2.32 15.06 -6.14
CA LEU A 286 1.09 14.68 -6.85
C LEU A 286 1.34 13.71 -8.00
N THR A 287 2.54 13.73 -8.58
CA THR A 287 2.90 12.90 -9.74
C THR A 287 3.87 11.78 -9.40
N ARG A 288 4.64 11.92 -8.33
CA ARG A 288 5.68 10.96 -7.94
C ARG A 288 5.20 9.95 -6.90
N ARG A 289 4.54 10.37 -5.81
CA ARG A 289 4.13 9.45 -4.73
C ARG A 289 2.98 8.54 -5.17
N PRO A 290 3.16 7.20 -5.13
CA PRO A 290 2.13 6.26 -5.57
C PRO A 290 0.85 6.32 -4.74
N ASP A 291 0.94 6.56 -3.41
CA ASP A 291 -0.22 6.68 -2.51
C ASP A 291 -1.11 7.89 -2.84
N VAL A 292 -0.49 9.03 -3.16
CA VAL A 292 -1.19 10.25 -3.59
C VAL A 292 -1.86 10.02 -4.96
N ARG A 293 -1.15 9.38 -5.89
CA ARG A 293 -1.69 8.99 -7.20
C ARG A 293 -2.85 8.02 -7.08
N ALA A 294 -2.76 7.02 -6.19
CA ALA A 294 -3.85 6.09 -5.91
C ALA A 294 -5.09 6.80 -5.40
N ALA A 295 -4.93 7.72 -4.45
CA ALA A 295 -6.05 8.53 -3.92
C ALA A 295 -6.71 9.36 -5.02
N LYS A 296 -5.94 9.98 -5.94
CA LYS A 296 -6.47 10.70 -7.11
C LYS A 296 -7.27 9.78 -8.03
N MET A 297 -6.80 8.55 -8.31
CA MET A 297 -7.54 7.58 -9.13
C MET A 297 -8.88 7.20 -8.47
N ARG A 298 -8.92 7.05 -7.14
CA ARG A 298 -10.17 6.78 -6.40
C ARG A 298 -11.17 7.92 -6.49
N VAL A 299 -10.72 9.18 -6.48
CA VAL A 299 -11.60 10.33 -6.74
C VAL A 299 -12.18 10.25 -8.15
N SER A 300 -11.36 9.94 -9.16
CA SER A 300 -11.82 9.78 -10.55
C SER A 300 -12.84 8.63 -10.67
N SER A 301 -12.61 7.52 -10.00
CA SER A 301 -13.57 6.40 -9.94
C SER A 301 -14.90 6.82 -9.30
N ALA A 302 -14.86 7.55 -8.18
CA ALA A 302 -16.06 8.02 -7.51
C ALA A 302 -16.85 9.02 -8.36
N ASP A 303 -16.18 9.89 -9.11
CA ASP A 303 -16.81 10.85 -10.02
C ASP A 303 -17.51 10.14 -11.19
N GLU A 304 -16.89 9.13 -11.79
CA GLU A 304 -17.52 8.29 -12.82
C GLU A 304 -18.74 7.53 -12.28
N ARG A 305 -18.72 7.10 -11.01
CA ARG A 305 -19.90 6.48 -10.37
C ARG A 305 -21.04 7.47 -10.16
N VAL A 306 -20.75 8.76 -9.95
CA VAL A 306 -21.77 9.81 -9.96
C VAL A 306 -22.39 9.90 -11.35
N GLY A 307 -21.57 9.87 -12.41
CA GLY A 307 -22.02 9.85 -13.80
C GLY A 307 -22.96 8.68 -14.08
N ALA A 308 -22.59 7.48 -13.66
CA ALA A 308 -23.41 6.28 -13.79
C ALA A 308 -24.75 6.40 -13.06
N ALA A 309 -24.76 6.93 -11.83
CA ALA A 309 -25.99 7.13 -11.05
C ALA A 309 -26.93 8.18 -11.67
N ILE A 310 -26.37 9.23 -12.29
CA ILE A 310 -27.15 10.23 -13.04
C ILE A 310 -27.76 9.57 -14.28
N SER A 311 -26.97 8.82 -15.03
CA SER A 311 -27.39 8.13 -16.25
C SER A 311 -28.48 7.07 -16.00
N ASP A 312 -28.45 6.38 -14.85
CA ASP A 312 -29.46 5.40 -14.44
C ASP A 312 -30.88 6.00 -14.27
N ARG A 313 -31.01 7.33 -14.19
CA ARG A 313 -32.31 8.01 -14.11
C ARG A 313 -33.05 8.04 -15.43
N PHE A 314 -32.37 7.86 -16.53
CA PHE A 314 -32.92 7.96 -17.87
C PHE A 314 -33.43 6.58 -18.39
N PRO A 315 -34.32 6.58 -19.43
CA PRO A 315 -34.85 5.32 -19.97
C PRO A 315 -33.76 4.40 -20.50
N ALA A 316 -33.80 3.13 -20.13
CA ALA A 316 -32.91 2.12 -20.67
C ALA A 316 -33.47 1.54 -21.98
N LEU A 317 -32.63 1.42 -23.02
CA LEU A 317 -32.94 0.74 -24.27
C LEU A 317 -32.28 -0.65 -24.24
N ARG A 318 -33.12 -1.69 -24.32
CA ARG A 318 -32.65 -3.07 -24.34
C ARG A 318 -33.10 -3.75 -25.66
N LEU A 319 -32.14 -4.44 -26.26
CA LEU A 319 -32.35 -5.30 -27.42
C LEU A 319 -32.29 -6.73 -26.93
N SER A 320 -33.24 -7.56 -27.44
CA SER A 320 -33.23 -9.01 -27.17
C SER A 320 -33.50 -9.78 -28.45
N ALA A 321 -32.84 -10.90 -28.57
CA ALA A 321 -33.08 -11.88 -29.63
C ALA A 321 -33.12 -13.27 -29.01
N GLY A 322 -34.00 -14.11 -29.51
CA GLY A 322 -34.10 -15.47 -29.02
C GLY A 322 -34.50 -16.46 -30.13
N THR A 323 -34.03 -17.68 -30.00
CA THR A 323 -34.46 -18.79 -30.83
C THR A 323 -34.57 -20.05 -29.98
N GLY A 324 -35.54 -20.93 -30.29
CA GLY A 324 -35.74 -22.12 -29.50
C GLY A 324 -36.84 -23.00 -30.03
N TYR A 325 -37.19 -23.99 -29.24
CA TYR A 325 -38.16 -25.01 -29.47
C TYR A 325 -39.13 -25.07 -28.29
N THR A 326 -40.39 -25.37 -28.56
CA THR A 326 -41.39 -25.60 -27.52
C THR A 326 -42.39 -26.64 -27.96
N ALA A 327 -42.75 -27.60 -27.08
CA ALA A 327 -43.71 -28.67 -27.38
C ALA A 327 -44.47 -29.17 -26.15
N GLY A 328 -45.61 -29.80 -26.37
CA GLY A 328 -46.40 -30.47 -25.33
C GLY A 328 -45.87 -31.83 -24.91
N SER A 329 -44.99 -32.43 -25.73
CA SER A 329 -44.32 -33.71 -25.47
C SER A 329 -42.83 -33.60 -25.75
N LEU A 330 -42.01 -34.41 -25.06
CA LEU A 330 -40.55 -34.41 -25.25
C LEU A 330 -40.15 -34.95 -26.65
N SER A 331 -40.97 -35.85 -27.23
CA SER A 331 -40.74 -36.41 -28.57
C SER A 331 -40.92 -35.41 -29.70
N GLU A 332 -41.68 -34.34 -29.47
CA GLU A 332 -41.98 -33.31 -30.47
C GLU A 332 -41.19 -32.00 -30.19
N LEU A 333 -40.31 -32.03 -29.23
CA LEU A 333 -39.62 -30.80 -28.76
C LEU A 333 -38.93 -30.05 -29.91
N PHE A 334 -38.33 -30.75 -30.87
CA PHE A 334 -37.56 -30.11 -31.94
C PHE A 334 -38.37 -29.86 -33.22
N ASP A 335 -39.68 -30.14 -33.22
CA ASP A 335 -40.54 -29.96 -34.40
C ASP A 335 -41.01 -28.50 -34.54
N ASN A 336 -41.12 -27.73 -33.43
CA ASN A 336 -41.65 -26.39 -33.43
C ASN A 336 -40.54 -25.36 -33.11
N TRP A 337 -39.84 -24.88 -34.14
CA TRP A 337 -38.82 -23.84 -34.03
C TRP A 337 -39.46 -22.45 -34.00
N ILE A 338 -39.06 -21.65 -33.06
CA ILE A 338 -39.49 -20.26 -32.89
C ILE A 338 -38.29 -19.34 -32.80
N TRP A 339 -38.44 -18.11 -33.24
CA TRP A 339 -37.47 -17.04 -33.02
C TRP A 339 -38.15 -15.72 -32.79
N ASN A 340 -37.49 -14.83 -32.09
CA ASN A 340 -37.98 -13.46 -31.87
C ASN A 340 -36.81 -12.47 -31.81
N ILE A 341 -37.07 -11.24 -32.22
CA ILE A 341 -36.19 -10.10 -32.00
C ILE A 341 -37.10 -8.98 -31.47
N ALA A 342 -36.65 -8.35 -30.35
CA ALA A 342 -37.41 -7.30 -29.73
C ALA A 342 -36.49 -6.16 -29.25
N GLY A 343 -36.98 -4.93 -29.32
CA GLY A 343 -36.40 -3.77 -28.69
C GLY A 343 -37.39 -3.23 -27.63
N SER A 344 -36.91 -2.94 -26.45
CA SER A 344 -37.73 -2.40 -25.37
C SER A 344 -37.11 -1.17 -24.78
N VAL A 345 -37.94 -0.13 -24.50
CA VAL A 345 -37.57 1.06 -23.77
C VAL A 345 -38.28 1.02 -22.42
N SER A 346 -37.48 1.06 -21.34
CA SER A 346 -38.01 1.03 -19.97
C SER A 346 -37.60 2.29 -19.22
N ALA A 347 -38.58 3.01 -18.66
CA ALA A 347 -38.33 4.18 -17.83
C ALA A 347 -39.04 4.02 -16.48
N THR A 348 -38.37 4.37 -15.41
CA THR A 348 -38.98 4.43 -14.08
C THR A 348 -39.71 5.76 -13.90
N VAL A 349 -41.03 5.75 -13.83
CA VAL A 349 -41.82 6.94 -13.64
C VAL A 349 -41.85 7.39 -12.18
N TRP A 350 -41.94 6.43 -11.26
CA TRP A 350 -41.97 6.68 -9.82
C TRP A 350 -41.31 5.53 -9.07
N ASP A 351 -40.34 5.85 -8.19
CA ASP A 351 -39.58 4.88 -7.39
C ASP A 351 -39.40 5.32 -5.92
N GLY A 352 -40.23 6.22 -5.43
CA GLY A 352 -40.07 6.79 -4.10
C GLY A 352 -38.78 7.62 -3.94
N HIS A 353 -38.30 8.25 -5.01
CA HIS A 353 -37.02 9.00 -5.06
C HIS A 353 -35.74 8.16 -4.93
N ARG A 354 -35.81 6.83 -5.06
CA ARG A 354 -34.64 5.94 -4.90
C ARG A 354 -33.44 6.37 -5.75
N LYS A 355 -33.64 6.59 -7.05
CA LYS A 355 -32.56 6.99 -7.97
C LYS A 355 -32.00 8.38 -7.64
N ASN A 356 -32.83 9.32 -7.21
CA ASN A 356 -32.37 10.64 -6.77
C ASN A 356 -31.54 10.56 -5.48
N ARG A 357 -31.93 9.69 -4.55
CA ARG A 357 -31.16 9.44 -3.33
C ARG A 357 -29.84 8.75 -3.63
N GLU A 358 -29.80 7.86 -4.63
CA GLU A 358 -28.55 7.21 -5.08
C GLU A 358 -27.57 8.24 -5.66
N VAL A 359 -28.02 9.19 -6.50
CA VAL A 359 -27.19 10.32 -6.96
C VAL A 359 -26.65 11.14 -5.79
N LYS A 360 -27.50 11.42 -4.77
CA LYS A 360 -27.04 12.13 -3.58
C LYS A 360 -25.98 11.33 -2.82
N ARG A 361 -26.21 10.02 -2.63
CA ARG A 361 -25.25 9.12 -1.96
C ARG A 361 -23.89 9.08 -2.67
N THR A 362 -23.89 8.90 -3.99
CA THR A 362 -22.64 8.85 -4.78
C THR A 362 -21.90 10.17 -4.78
N LYS A 363 -22.62 11.34 -4.77
CA LYS A 363 -21.97 12.65 -4.59
C LYS A 363 -21.29 12.80 -3.24
N SER A 364 -21.93 12.36 -2.15
CA SER A 364 -21.30 12.39 -0.83
C SER A 364 -20.09 11.45 -0.73
N VAL A 365 -20.11 10.31 -1.44
CA VAL A 365 -18.92 9.45 -1.56
C VAL A 365 -17.80 10.16 -2.34
N LEU A 366 -18.12 10.91 -3.39
CA LEU A 366 -17.12 11.70 -4.11
C LEU A 366 -16.51 12.78 -3.19
N GLU A 367 -17.32 13.50 -2.42
CA GLU A 367 -16.84 14.50 -1.43
C GLU A 367 -15.91 13.84 -0.39
N GLU A 368 -16.25 12.65 0.10
CA GLU A 368 -15.41 11.85 1.00
C GLU A 368 -14.05 11.50 0.36
N GLN A 369 -14.06 11.05 -0.91
CA GLN A 369 -12.82 10.70 -1.61
C GLN A 369 -11.96 11.95 -1.91
N VAL A 370 -12.54 13.09 -2.20
CA VAL A 370 -11.81 14.37 -2.35
C VAL A 370 -11.12 14.75 -1.04
N ALA A 371 -11.84 14.73 0.08
CA ALA A 371 -11.26 15.04 1.39
C ALA A 371 -10.15 14.04 1.78
N LEU A 372 -10.30 12.75 1.43
CA LEU A 372 -9.26 11.74 1.65
C LEU A 372 -8.02 12.01 0.78
N TYR A 373 -8.20 12.41 -0.47
CA TYR A 373 -7.10 12.77 -1.36
C TYR A 373 -6.32 13.98 -0.83
N GLU A 374 -7.01 15.05 -0.41
CA GLU A 374 -6.38 16.21 0.21
C GLU A 374 -5.61 15.84 1.48
N LYS A 375 -6.21 15.04 2.35
CA LYS A 375 -5.55 14.53 3.56
C LYS A 375 -4.29 13.72 3.24
N THR A 376 -4.35 12.86 2.23
CA THR A 376 -3.20 12.04 1.81
C THR A 376 -2.06 12.93 1.32
N PHE A 377 -2.38 13.95 0.52
CA PHE A 377 -1.39 14.92 0.05
C PHE A 377 -0.74 15.71 1.19
N LEU A 378 -1.56 16.28 2.10
CA LEU A 378 -1.04 17.02 3.25
C LEU A 378 -0.21 16.13 4.18
N THR A 379 -0.57 14.86 4.32
CA THR A 379 0.23 13.90 5.08
C THR A 379 1.57 13.64 4.39
N ALA A 380 1.57 13.47 3.07
CA ALA A 380 2.77 13.29 2.29
C ALA A 380 3.71 14.51 2.38
N LEU A 381 3.15 15.73 2.31
CA LEU A 381 3.91 16.96 2.49
C LEU A 381 4.55 17.02 3.89
N LYS A 382 3.75 16.75 4.94
CA LYS A 382 4.22 16.70 6.32
C LYS A 382 5.35 15.69 6.51
N GLU A 383 5.25 14.49 5.92
CA GLU A 383 6.28 13.46 6.04
C GLU A 383 7.62 13.91 5.46
N VAL A 384 7.61 14.60 4.32
CA VAL A 384 8.84 15.13 3.71
C VAL A 384 9.43 16.25 4.57
N GLU A 385 8.60 17.22 5.00
CA GLU A 385 9.06 18.32 5.87
C GLU A 385 9.64 17.80 7.20
N ASP A 386 8.94 16.84 7.84
CA ASP A 386 9.44 16.24 9.09
C ASP A 386 10.78 15.52 8.86
N ALA A 387 10.93 14.76 7.76
CA ALA A 387 12.17 14.04 7.47
C ALA A 387 13.35 15.00 7.24
N LEU A 388 13.14 16.07 6.48
CA LEU A 388 14.17 17.08 6.21
C LEU A 388 14.65 17.77 7.49
N ILE A 389 13.72 18.25 8.32
CA ILE A 389 14.05 18.92 9.60
C ILE A 389 14.74 17.94 10.54
N GLN A 390 14.24 16.70 10.67
CA GLN A 390 14.80 15.70 11.56
C GLN A 390 16.21 15.30 11.11
N GLU A 391 16.45 15.13 9.83
CA GLU A 391 17.78 14.81 9.30
C GLU A 391 18.77 15.94 9.58
N GLU A 392 18.42 17.20 9.31
CA GLU A 392 19.29 18.36 9.55
C GLU A 392 19.68 18.46 11.02
N LYS A 393 18.69 18.41 11.92
CA LYS A 393 18.94 18.53 13.37
C LYS A 393 19.69 17.31 13.92
N GLN A 394 19.43 16.13 13.40
CA GLN A 394 20.16 14.92 13.78
C GLN A 394 21.62 14.96 13.33
N ARG A 395 21.92 15.53 12.17
CA ARG A 395 23.30 15.71 11.68
C ARG A 395 24.09 16.62 12.62
N ILE A 396 23.50 17.75 13.03
CA ILE A 396 24.10 18.66 14.02
C ILE A 396 24.32 17.93 15.35
N TYR A 397 23.36 17.14 15.80
CA TYR A 397 23.45 16.37 17.04
C TYR A 397 24.60 15.35 16.99
N VAL A 398 24.75 14.60 15.89
CA VAL A 398 25.85 13.66 15.68
C VAL A 398 27.22 14.36 15.72
N GLU A 399 27.34 15.54 15.09
CA GLU A 399 28.56 16.36 15.14
C GLU A 399 28.91 16.73 16.58
N LYS A 400 27.94 17.24 17.37
CA LYS A 400 28.17 17.63 18.76
C LYS A 400 28.51 16.45 19.68
N LEU A 401 27.88 15.27 19.45
CA LEU A 401 28.26 14.04 20.15
C LEU A 401 29.66 13.57 19.77
N GLY A 402 30.11 13.79 18.54
CA GLY A 402 31.48 13.52 18.11
C GLY A 402 32.50 14.33 18.93
N ILE A 403 32.25 15.65 19.12
CA ILE A 403 33.06 16.53 19.94
C ILE A 403 33.03 16.08 21.42
N GLN A 404 31.83 15.74 21.94
CA GLN A 404 31.67 15.22 23.29
C GLN A 404 32.50 13.96 23.56
N ARG A 405 32.46 12.99 22.60
CA ARG A 405 33.24 11.75 22.66
C ARG A 405 34.76 12.07 22.75
N GLU A 406 35.23 12.96 21.90
CA GLU A 406 36.67 13.35 21.92
C GLU A 406 37.09 13.98 23.26
N LEU A 407 36.28 14.87 23.83
CA LEU A 407 36.52 15.46 25.14
C LEU A 407 36.44 14.42 26.26
N ALA A 408 35.44 13.50 26.20
CA ALA A 408 35.33 12.42 27.18
C ALA A 408 36.57 11.49 27.16
N GLN A 409 37.08 11.18 25.96
CA GLN A 409 38.33 10.41 25.82
C GLN A 409 39.54 11.11 26.42
N LYS A 410 39.71 12.45 26.19
CA LYS A 410 40.76 13.28 26.79
C LYS A 410 40.64 13.29 28.31
N THR A 411 39.41 13.47 28.82
CA THR A 411 39.12 13.48 30.26
C THR A 411 39.50 12.15 30.92
N LEU A 412 39.13 11.01 30.26
CA LEU A 412 39.50 9.68 30.75
C LEU A 412 41.03 9.49 30.78
N THR A 413 41.72 9.97 29.74
CA THR A 413 43.17 9.85 29.64
C THR A 413 43.85 10.65 30.79
N GLU A 414 43.43 11.86 31.05
CA GLU A 414 43.94 12.71 32.13
C GLU A 414 43.61 12.14 33.52
N ALA A 415 42.37 11.70 33.74
CA ALA A 415 41.97 11.11 35.01
C ALA A 415 42.80 9.84 35.32
N ARG A 416 43.03 8.99 34.33
CA ARG A 416 43.87 7.80 34.42
C ARG A 416 45.33 8.15 34.78
N GLN A 417 45.90 9.14 34.07
CA GLN A 417 47.29 9.57 34.30
C GLN A 417 47.49 10.08 35.72
N ARG A 418 46.57 10.93 36.20
CA ARG A 418 46.60 11.43 37.58
C ARG A 418 46.50 10.34 38.62
N TYR A 419 45.57 9.37 38.40
CA TYR A 419 45.42 8.21 39.29
C TYR A 419 46.65 7.35 39.35
N ILE A 420 47.26 7.01 38.21
CA ILE A 420 48.49 6.17 38.14
C ILE A 420 49.64 6.84 38.88
N ASN A 421 49.77 8.16 38.77
CA ASN A 421 50.81 8.97 39.44
C ASN A 421 50.52 9.26 40.94
N GLY A 422 49.39 8.77 41.47
CA GLY A 422 48.99 8.99 42.86
C GLY A 422 48.52 10.44 43.15
N LEU A 423 48.16 11.17 42.13
CA LEU A 423 47.70 12.57 42.22
C LEU A 423 46.17 12.74 42.33
N GLY A 424 45.44 11.65 42.50
CA GLY A 424 43.98 11.66 42.62
C GLY A 424 43.41 10.29 42.93
N ASP A 425 42.14 10.31 43.34
CA ASP A 425 41.34 9.10 43.65
C ASP A 425 40.84 8.36 42.43
N TYR A 426 40.33 7.16 42.64
CA TYR A 426 39.80 6.33 41.55
C TYR A 426 38.47 6.82 40.99
N LEU A 427 37.60 7.43 41.80
CA LEU A 427 36.27 7.86 41.38
C LEU A 427 36.23 8.73 40.11
N PRO A 428 37.14 9.75 39.93
CA PRO A 428 37.21 10.50 38.67
C PRO A 428 37.52 9.61 37.45
N VAL A 429 38.34 8.59 37.59
CA VAL A 429 38.63 7.61 36.50
C VAL A 429 37.39 6.83 36.15
N LEU A 430 36.69 6.30 37.15
CA LEU A 430 35.46 5.52 36.95
C LEU A 430 34.39 6.37 36.28
N THR A 431 34.17 7.59 36.75
CA THR A 431 33.19 8.53 36.16
C THR A 431 33.54 8.88 34.72
N ALA A 432 34.81 9.22 34.44
CA ALA A 432 35.26 9.50 33.07
C ALA A 432 35.13 8.30 32.14
N LEU A 433 35.41 7.08 32.62
CA LEU A 433 35.23 5.84 31.86
C LEU A 433 33.76 5.55 31.55
N GLN A 434 32.87 5.73 32.52
CA GLN A 434 31.43 5.62 32.33
C GLN A 434 30.93 6.61 31.27
N THR A 435 31.26 7.90 31.42
CA THR A 435 30.86 8.96 30.48
C THR A 435 31.38 8.67 29.07
N HIS A 436 32.63 8.23 28.93
CA HIS A 436 33.18 7.86 27.63
C HIS A 436 32.39 6.71 26.98
N ASN A 437 32.17 5.61 27.72
CA ASN A 437 31.43 4.44 27.25
C ASN A 437 29.98 4.77 26.83
N GLU A 438 29.30 5.62 27.59
CA GLU A 438 27.95 6.09 27.29
C GLU A 438 27.93 6.97 26.03
N THR A 439 28.88 7.90 25.91
CA THR A 439 28.96 8.79 24.75
C THR A 439 29.21 8.01 23.46
N GLU A 440 30.09 6.99 23.47
CA GLU A 440 30.29 6.11 22.33
C GLU A 440 29.03 5.36 21.92
N SER A 441 28.29 4.80 22.90
CA SER A 441 27.03 4.10 22.65
C SER A 441 25.96 5.04 22.08
N ASN A 442 25.86 6.26 22.65
CA ASN A 442 24.92 7.27 22.18
C ASN A 442 25.24 7.76 20.77
N LEU A 443 26.54 7.91 20.44
CA LEU A 443 26.98 8.29 19.09
C LEU A 443 26.56 7.25 18.06
N LEU A 444 26.74 5.94 18.33
CA LEU A 444 26.28 4.88 17.43
C LEU A 444 24.76 4.93 17.21
N THR A 445 23.99 5.15 18.29
CA THR A 445 22.52 5.30 18.18
C THR A 445 22.14 6.53 17.37
N ALA A 446 22.82 7.66 17.61
CA ALA A 446 22.55 8.90 16.89
C ALA A 446 22.90 8.79 15.38
N GLN A 447 23.99 8.12 15.06
CA GLN A 447 24.37 7.83 13.66
C GLN A 447 23.34 6.92 12.97
N LYS A 448 22.88 5.85 13.64
CA LYS A 448 21.77 5.00 13.12
C LYS A 448 20.52 5.84 12.86
N GLN A 449 20.14 6.70 13.79
CA GLN A 449 18.96 7.54 13.66
C GLN A 449 19.07 8.50 12.48
N LEU A 450 20.26 9.06 12.23
CA LEU A 450 20.52 9.92 11.08
C LEU A 450 20.31 9.13 9.74
N VAL A 451 20.77 7.89 9.69
CA VAL A 451 20.50 7.01 8.52
C VAL A 451 19.01 6.73 8.39
N SER A 452 18.29 6.50 9.49
CA SER A 452 16.85 6.26 9.49
C SER A 452 16.03 7.42 8.92
N TYR A 453 16.39 8.66 9.28
CA TYR A 453 15.74 9.86 8.71
C TYR A 453 15.99 10.02 7.21
N ARG A 454 17.12 9.52 6.72
CA ARG A 454 17.40 9.48 5.28
C ARG A 454 16.57 8.43 4.53
N ILE A 455 16.16 7.35 5.19
CA ILE A 455 15.32 6.28 4.62
C ILE A 455 13.86 6.70 4.52
N GLN A 456 13.38 7.55 5.43
CA GLN A 456 12.00 8.04 5.49
C GLN A 456 11.68 9.00 4.36
#